data_7e42cc3bd37c2f322a9f268e19318763
#
_entry.id   7e42cc3bd37c2f322a9f268e19318763
#
_cell.length_a   1.000
_cell.length_b   1.000
_cell.length_c   1.000
_cell.angle_alpha   90.00
_cell.angle_beta   90.00
_cell.angle_gamma   90.00
#
_symmetry.space_group_name_H-M   'P 1'
#
loop_
_entity.id
_entity.type
_entity.pdbx_description
1 polymer ?
#
loop_
_entity_poly.entity_id
_entity_poly.type
_entity_poly.pdbx_seq_one_letter_code
_entity_poly.pdbx_strand_id
1 'polypeptide(L)'
;MTGVQTCALPISTLGQAKTLPVKMMALQAINDDIAVASGLLVKPDFDGKALPRITKMLRPLDPVESSMCWPMQSQLVLATKSYEAQLDADRGEDVPFHVSVAGMLPLPKQRRFNGYAEYYEASYKTAGEGRYGAMPKRSTYIKHPATSFMDYLTNPIENIIGLDPLPAWDHYNGLVIDTDAHLRLASLQAWLRRGPQDADLLARIAKAGQRLYDPYTGLPMLVNLKRGVMYSVGHDGKDQDADPQQDVVVSIPLNQPAAMIAKPAPKSK
;
A
#
# COMPACT_ATOMS: atom_id res chain seq x y z
N MET A 1 10.70 23.83 18.33
CA MET A 1 9.23 23.84 18.04
C MET A 1 8.88 23.54 16.58
N THR A 2 9.65 22.73 15.87
CA THR A 2 9.52 22.52 14.42
C THR A 2 9.06 21.13 13.97
N GLY A 3 8.90 20.18 14.90
CA GLY A 3 8.59 18.77 14.55
C GLY A 3 7.13 18.40 14.31
N VAL A 4 6.17 19.33 14.35
CA VAL A 4 4.75 18.98 14.35
C VAL A 4 4.00 19.41 13.08
N GLN A 5 4.66 20.17 12.22
CA GLN A 5 4.08 20.49 10.90
C GLN A 5 4.32 19.37 9.87
N THR A 6 5.18 18.41 10.17
CA THR A 6 5.63 17.40 9.19
C THR A 6 4.57 16.37 8.84
N CYS A 7 3.76 15.88 9.79
CA CYS A 7 2.79 14.82 9.48
C CYS A 7 1.53 15.30 8.71
N ALA A 8 1.09 16.54 8.89
CA ALA A 8 -0.09 17.06 8.19
C ALA A 8 0.18 17.28 6.68
N LEU A 9 1.40 17.67 6.33
CA LEU A 9 1.79 17.89 4.93
C LEU A 9 1.84 16.60 4.10
N PRO A 10 2.48 15.50 4.56
CA PRO A 10 2.49 14.25 3.82
C PRO A 10 1.08 13.68 3.58
N ILE A 11 0.19 13.70 4.58
CA ILE A 11 -1.19 13.21 4.44
C ILE A 11 -1.96 14.05 3.42
N SER A 12 -1.88 15.38 3.49
CA SER A 12 -2.54 16.26 2.51
C SER A 12 -1.96 16.08 1.10
N THR A 13 -0.65 15.87 0.99
CA THR A 13 0.02 15.56 -0.28
C THR A 13 -0.43 14.21 -0.84
N LEU A 14 -0.69 13.23 0.02
CA LEU A 14 -1.17 11.91 -0.39
C LEU A 14 -2.51 11.99 -1.12
N GLY A 15 -3.47 12.75 -0.60
CA GLY A 15 -4.76 12.98 -1.25
C GLY A 15 -4.66 13.74 -2.58
N GLN A 16 -3.64 14.58 -2.73
CA GLN A 16 -3.41 15.39 -3.93
C GLN A 16 -2.43 14.77 -4.93
N ALA A 17 -1.81 13.64 -4.59
CA ALA A 17 -0.82 12.98 -5.43
C ALA A 17 -1.43 12.49 -6.74
N LYS A 18 -1.08 13.15 -7.84
CA LYS A 18 -1.56 12.81 -9.20
C LYS A 18 -0.70 11.78 -9.90
N THR A 19 0.52 11.54 -9.43
CA THR A 19 1.45 10.57 -10.03
C THR A 19 1.88 9.52 -9.04
N LEU A 20 2.22 8.33 -9.53
CA LEU A 20 2.65 7.23 -8.70
C LEU A 20 3.90 7.56 -7.85
N PRO A 21 4.98 8.17 -8.40
CA PRO A 21 6.14 8.51 -7.58
C PRO A 21 5.79 9.46 -6.41
N VAL A 22 4.99 10.49 -6.66
CA VAL A 22 4.57 11.44 -5.61
C VAL A 22 3.73 10.74 -4.54
N LYS A 23 2.84 9.82 -4.95
CA LYS A 23 2.05 9.00 -4.01
C LYS A 23 2.96 8.15 -3.13
N MET A 24 3.94 7.47 -3.70
CA MET A 24 4.87 6.60 -2.96
C MET A 24 5.77 7.41 -2.02
N MET A 25 6.26 8.57 -2.44
CA MET A 25 7.03 9.46 -1.56
C MET A 25 6.21 9.96 -0.37
N ALA A 26 4.95 10.31 -0.59
CA ALA A 26 4.05 10.72 0.49
C ALA A 26 3.76 9.57 1.48
N LEU A 27 3.54 8.35 0.99
CA LEU A 27 3.37 7.16 1.83
C LEU A 27 4.61 6.88 2.67
N GLN A 28 5.81 6.96 2.08
CA GLN A 28 7.06 6.77 2.82
C GLN A 28 7.20 7.79 3.94
N ALA A 29 6.97 9.07 3.66
CA ALA A 29 7.05 10.13 4.67
C ALA A 29 6.02 9.92 5.81
N ILE A 30 4.82 9.45 5.49
CA ILE A 30 3.80 9.10 6.49
C ILE A 30 4.27 7.93 7.36
N ASN A 31 4.84 6.89 6.75
CA ASN A 31 5.34 5.72 7.49
C ASN A 31 6.49 6.09 8.43
N ASP A 32 7.40 6.97 8.01
CA ASP A 32 8.47 7.48 8.86
C ASP A 32 7.91 8.27 10.07
N ASP A 33 6.92 9.12 9.83
CA ASP A 33 6.23 9.87 10.89
C ASP A 33 5.47 8.94 11.86
N ILE A 34 4.81 7.89 11.34
CA ILE A 34 4.13 6.88 12.16
C ILE A 34 5.14 6.12 13.04
N ALA A 35 6.28 5.73 12.49
CA ALA A 35 7.31 5.01 13.23
C ALA A 35 7.81 5.84 14.42
N VAL A 36 8.06 7.14 14.22
CA VAL A 36 8.45 8.08 15.28
C VAL A 36 7.33 8.21 16.33
N ALA A 37 6.09 8.45 15.89
CA ALA A 37 4.96 8.63 16.79
C ALA A 37 4.67 7.35 17.61
N SER A 38 4.66 6.19 16.95
CA SER A 38 4.47 4.89 17.59
C SER A 38 5.57 4.60 18.61
N GLY A 39 6.84 4.89 18.26
CA GLY A 39 7.98 4.77 19.16
C GLY A 39 7.88 5.68 20.39
N LEU A 40 7.31 6.88 20.25
CA LEU A 40 7.06 7.78 21.38
C LEU A 40 5.92 7.28 22.28
N LEU A 41 4.84 6.78 21.67
CA LEU A 41 3.66 6.30 22.41
C LEU A 41 3.93 5.09 23.30
N VAL A 42 4.98 4.32 23.07
CA VAL A 42 5.35 3.17 23.91
C VAL A 42 6.32 3.52 25.05
N LYS A 43 6.90 4.73 25.05
CA LYS A 43 7.83 5.16 26.11
C LYS A 43 7.13 5.35 27.44
N PRO A 44 7.72 4.90 28.58
CA PRO A 44 7.15 5.09 29.90
C PRO A 44 7.01 6.56 30.31
N ASP A 45 7.99 7.37 29.92
CA ASP A 45 8.13 8.80 30.23
C ASP A 45 7.43 9.73 29.24
N PHE A 46 6.60 9.17 28.34
CA PHE A 46 5.88 9.95 27.35
C PHE A 46 4.93 10.96 28.01
N ASP A 47 5.11 12.26 27.73
CA ASP A 47 4.26 13.33 28.25
C ASP A 47 2.85 13.26 27.60
N GLY A 48 1.86 12.91 28.43
CA GLY A 48 0.45 12.84 28.02
C GLY A 48 -0.12 14.15 27.46
N LYS A 49 0.53 15.30 27.68
CA LYS A 49 0.13 16.60 27.10
C LYS A 49 0.22 16.63 25.56
N ALA A 50 1.14 15.85 24.99
CA ALA A 50 1.28 15.72 23.53
C ALA A 50 0.21 14.82 22.90
N LEU A 51 -0.46 13.97 23.68
CA LEU A 51 -1.38 12.95 23.21
C LEU A 51 -2.57 13.48 22.38
N PRO A 52 -3.25 14.60 22.73
CA PRO A 52 -4.31 15.16 21.89
C PRO A 52 -3.84 15.55 20.50
N ARG A 53 -2.60 16.07 20.40
CA ARG A 53 -2.00 16.50 19.15
C ARG A 53 -1.62 15.31 18.28
N ILE A 54 -0.97 14.30 18.85
CA ILE A 54 -0.62 13.05 18.18
C ILE A 54 -1.90 12.36 17.68
N THR A 55 -2.94 12.24 18.49
CA THR A 55 -4.20 11.60 18.07
C THR A 55 -4.87 12.33 16.90
N LYS A 56 -4.75 13.66 16.83
CA LYS A 56 -5.29 14.42 15.70
C LYS A 56 -4.52 14.15 14.41
N MET A 57 -3.24 13.85 14.51
CA MET A 57 -2.35 13.59 13.37
C MET A 57 -2.45 12.15 12.89
N LEU A 58 -2.47 11.21 13.83
CA LEU A 58 -2.63 9.79 13.54
C LEU A 58 -4.12 9.49 13.36
N ARG A 59 -4.57 9.41 12.14
CA ARG A 59 -5.94 8.99 11.79
C ARG A 59 -5.90 8.05 10.58
N PRO A 60 -6.86 7.12 10.46
CA PRO A 60 -7.00 6.33 9.25
C PRO A 60 -7.10 7.21 8.02
N LEU A 61 -6.62 6.71 6.89
CA LEU A 61 -6.75 7.39 5.61
C LEU A 61 -8.24 7.55 5.24
N ASP A 62 -8.57 8.66 4.62
CA ASP A 62 -9.89 8.82 4.03
C ASP A 62 -9.92 8.24 2.60
N PRO A 63 -11.12 8.09 1.97
CA PRO A 63 -11.22 7.53 0.62
C PRO A 63 -10.45 8.28 -0.46
N VAL A 64 -10.23 9.59 -0.31
CA VAL A 64 -9.44 10.38 -1.27
C VAL A 64 -7.95 10.11 -1.07
N GLU A 65 -7.51 10.05 0.17
CA GLU A 65 -6.11 9.79 0.54
C GLU A 65 -5.68 8.36 0.17
N SER A 66 -6.56 7.38 0.36
CA SER A 66 -6.30 5.98 -0.04
C SER A 66 -6.44 5.73 -1.54
N SER A 67 -7.12 6.61 -2.28
CA SER A 67 -7.41 6.41 -3.70
C SER A 67 -6.15 6.32 -4.55
N MET A 68 -6.11 5.34 -5.44
CA MET A 68 -5.10 5.17 -6.49
C MET A 68 -5.55 5.72 -7.86
N CYS A 69 -6.71 6.40 -7.92
CA CYS A 69 -7.33 6.88 -9.16
C CYS A 69 -6.38 7.74 -10.01
N TRP A 70 -5.89 8.84 -9.44
CA TRP A 70 -5.01 9.76 -10.17
C TRP A 70 -3.65 9.13 -10.54
N PRO A 71 -2.95 8.42 -9.61
CA PRO A 71 -1.75 7.68 -9.96
C PRO A 71 -1.95 6.70 -11.11
N MET A 72 -3.03 5.94 -11.11
CA MET A 72 -3.34 4.99 -12.20
C MET A 72 -3.57 5.71 -13.53
N GLN A 73 -4.42 6.75 -13.55
CA GLN A 73 -4.69 7.52 -14.77
C GLN A 73 -3.43 8.17 -15.35
N SER A 74 -2.61 8.79 -14.51
CA SER A 74 -1.36 9.42 -14.98
C SER A 74 -0.38 8.39 -15.53
N GLN A 75 -0.32 7.22 -14.92
CA GLN A 75 0.55 6.14 -15.37
C GLN A 75 0.06 5.52 -16.68
N LEU A 76 -1.24 5.41 -16.90
CA LEU A 76 -1.80 4.99 -18.19
C LEU A 76 -1.37 5.94 -19.31
N VAL A 77 -1.50 7.27 -19.08
CA VAL A 77 -1.06 8.28 -20.04
C VAL A 77 0.45 8.18 -20.30
N LEU A 78 1.24 7.98 -19.26
CA LEU A 78 2.69 7.82 -19.40
C LEU A 78 3.03 6.56 -20.19
N ALA A 79 2.41 5.43 -19.90
CA ALA A 79 2.64 4.16 -20.58
C ALA A 79 2.29 4.24 -22.08
N THR A 80 1.14 4.86 -22.41
CA THR A 80 0.75 5.04 -23.82
C THR A 80 1.71 5.95 -24.57
N LYS A 81 2.13 7.06 -23.97
CA LYS A 81 3.10 7.98 -24.60
C LYS A 81 4.49 7.37 -24.73
N SER A 82 4.95 6.62 -23.73
CA SER A 82 6.23 5.92 -23.81
C SER A 82 6.24 4.88 -24.92
N TYR A 83 5.14 4.15 -25.08
CA TYR A 83 4.99 3.19 -26.17
C TYR A 83 4.96 3.88 -27.54
N GLU A 84 4.27 5.02 -27.69
CA GLU A 84 4.28 5.82 -28.90
C GLU A 84 5.69 6.32 -29.26
N ALA A 85 6.40 6.90 -28.28
CA ALA A 85 7.77 7.37 -28.48
C ALA A 85 8.72 6.25 -28.90
N GLN A 86 8.54 5.05 -28.34
CA GLN A 86 9.34 3.89 -28.71
C GLN A 86 9.07 3.43 -30.15
N LEU A 87 7.79 3.38 -30.57
CA LEU A 87 7.44 3.08 -31.94
C LEU A 87 8.00 4.09 -32.94
N ASP A 88 8.10 5.36 -32.54
CA ASP A 88 8.68 6.40 -33.41
C ASP A 88 10.22 6.31 -33.45
N ALA A 89 10.87 5.95 -32.36
CA ALA A 89 12.31 5.70 -32.31
C ALA A 89 12.70 4.48 -33.20
N ASP A 90 11.88 3.43 -33.19
CA ASP A 90 12.10 2.21 -34.00
C ASP A 90 11.86 2.42 -35.52
N ARG A 91 11.47 3.62 -35.94
CA ARG A 91 11.35 4.01 -37.37
C ARG A 91 12.65 4.58 -37.98
N GLY A 92 13.76 4.56 -37.24
CA GLY A 92 15.06 5.05 -37.68
C GLY A 92 15.67 4.21 -38.84
N GLU A 93 16.76 4.72 -39.45
CA GLU A 93 17.37 4.10 -40.63
C GLU A 93 17.96 2.70 -40.40
N ASP A 94 18.25 2.33 -39.15
CA ASP A 94 18.86 1.03 -38.79
C ASP A 94 17.86 -0.05 -38.41
N VAL A 95 16.56 0.19 -38.53
CA VAL A 95 15.53 -0.76 -38.12
C VAL A 95 15.23 -1.74 -39.25
N PRO A 96 15.18 -3.06 -39.00
CA PRO A 96 14.84 -4.04 -40.01
C PRO A 96 13.50 -3.73 -40.69
N PHE A 97 13.42 -3.87 -41.99
CA PHE A 97 12.25 -3.51 -42.82
C PHE A 97 10.93 -4.11 -42.30
N HIS A 98 10.94 -5.35 -41.83
CA HIS A 98 9.74 -6.01 -41.28
C HIS A 98 9.23 -5.35 -39.99
N VAL A 99 10.12 -4.77 -39.18
CA VAL A 99 9.77 -4.02 -37.97
C VAL A 99 9.15 -2.67 -38.33
N SER A 100 9.76 -1.99 -39.32
CA SER A 100 9.24 -0.71 -39.81
C SER A 100 7.85 -0.85 -40.43
N VAL A 101 7.60 -1.88 -41.22
CA VAL A 101 6.27 -2.18 -41.78
C VAL A 101 5.26 -2.55 -40.73
N ALA A 102 5.64 -3.35 -39.73
CA ALA A 102 4.77 -3.71 -38.63
C ALA A 102 4.35 -2.49 -37.79
N GLY A 103 5.28 -1.52 -37.58
CA GLY A 103 5.01 -0.25 -36.89
C GLY A 103 4.04 0.69 -37.61
N MET A 104 3.86 0.51 -38.93
CA MET A 104 2.89 1.29 -39.72
C MET A 104 1.45 0.74 -39.64
N LEU A 105 1.28 -0.49 -39.16
CA LEU A 105 -0.05 -1.09 -39.02
C LEU A 105 -0.78 -0.59 -37.76
N PRO A 106 -2.01 -0.07 -37.87
CA PRO A 106 -2.74 0.49 -36.74
C PRO A 106 -3.26 -0.58 -35.76
N LEU A 107 -3.49 -1.79 -36.22
CA LEU A 107 -4.12 -2.87 -35.46
C LEU A 107 -3.33 -3.30 -34.20
N PRO A 108 -2.01 -3.55 -34.26
CA PRO A 108 -1.24 -3.95 -33.10
C PRO A 108 -1.21 -2.86 -32.02
N LYS A 109 -1.05 -1.59 -32.41
CA LYS A 109 -1.04 -0.44 -31.50
C LYS A 109 -2.37 -0.31 -30.76
N GLN A 110 -3.49 -0.36 -31.49
CA GLN A 110 -4.81 -0.23 -30.88
C GLN A 110 -5.12 -1.38 -29.92
N ARG A 111 -4.76 -2.61 -30.29
CA ARG A 111 -4.94 -3.78 -29.43
C ARG A 111 -4.19 -3.64 -28.09
N ARG A 112 -2.95 -3.14 -28.14
CA ARG A 112 -2.15 -2.93 -26.93
C ARG A 112 -2.73 -1.82 -26.04
N PHE A 113 -3.18 -0.73 -26.63
CA PHE A 113 -3.85 0.34 -25.89
C PHE A 113 -5.15 -0.13 -25.25
N ASN A 114 -5.93 -0.96 -25.94
CA ASN A 114 -7.13 -1.56 -25.36
C ASN A 114 -6.77 -2.46 -24.17
N GLY A 115 -5.74 -3.30 -24.29
CA GLY A 115 -5.27 -4.13 -23.16
C GLY A 115 -4.79 -3.30 -21.97
N TYR A 116 -4.11 -2.19 -22.22
CA TYR A 116 -3.74 -1.24 -21.16
C TYR A 116 -5.00 -0.66 -20.49
N ALA A 117 -5.93 -0.13 -21.27
CA ALA A 117 -7.15 0.47 -20.76
C ALA A 117 -7.96 -0.53 -19.91
N GLU A 118 -8.16 -1.75 -20.42
CA GLU A 118 -8.87 -2.81 -19.71
C GLU A 118 -8.17 -3.20 -18.38
N TYR A 119 -6.84 -3.32 -18.39
CA TYR A 119 -6.07 -3.62 -17.17
C TYR A 119 -6.21 -2.51 -16.13
N TYR A 120 -6.09 -1.25 -16.56
CA TYR A 120 -6.22 -0.10 -15.66
C TYR A 120 -7.64 0.04 -15.11
N GLU A 121 -8.66 -0.14 -15.94
CA GLU A 121 -10.06 -0.10 -15.51
C GLU A 121 -10.36 -1.17 -14.47
N ALA A 122 -9.95 -2.42 -14.74
CA ALA A 122 -10.10 -3.52 -13.81
C ALA A 122 -9.34 -3.28 -12.50
N SER A 123 -8.09 -2.79 -12.59
CA SER A 123 -7.27 -2.48 -11.41
C SER A 123 -7.86 -1.34 -10.59
N TYR A 124 -8.35 -0.28 -11.23
CA TYR A 124 -8.99 0.85 -10.58
C TYR A 124 -10.26 0.43 -9.84
N LYS A 125 -11.12 -0.36 -10.50
CA LYS A 125 -12.34 -0.87 -9.88
C LYS A 125 -12.02 -1.70 -8.63
N THR A 126 -11.07 -2.63 -8.73
CA THR A 126 -10.69 -3.49 -7.61
C THR A 126 -10.04 -2.69 -6.45
N ALA A 127 -9.19 -1.71 -6.77
CA ALA A 127 -8.62 -0.82 -5.76
C ALA A 127 -9.70 -0.02 -5.02
N GLY A 128 -10.74 0.43 -5.74
CA GLY A 128 -11.90 1.13 -5.15
C GLY A 128 -12.75 0.25 -4.23
N GLU A 129 -12.74 -1.07 -4.44
CA GLU A 129 -13.43 -2.03 -3.57
C GLU A 129 -12.66 -2.30 -2.26
N GLY A 130 -11.43 -1.79 -2.12
CA GLY A 130 -10.60 -1.96 -0.92
C GLY A 130 -10.16 -3.41 -0.67
N ARG A 131 -10.24 -4.27 -1.67
CA ARG A 131 -9.86 -5.69 -1.57
C ARG A 131 -8.41 -5.87 -1.99
N TYR A 132 -7.58 -6.26 -1.02
CA TYR A 132 -6.23 -6.69 -1.32
C TYR A 132 -6.23 -8.13 -1.88
N GLY A 133 -5.25 -8.44 -2.75
CA GLY A 133 -5.11 -9.78 -3.35
C GLY A 133 -6.10 -10.12 -4.47
N ALA A 134 -7.12 -9.28 -4.67
CA ALA A 134 -8.07 -9.40 -5.78
C ALA A 134 -7.67 -8.59 -7.01
N MET A 135 -6.51 -7.93 -6.99
CA MET A 135 -6.03 -7.12 -8.11
C MET A 135 -5.83 -7.98 -9.37
N PRO A 136 -6.29 -7.50 -10.53
CA PRO A 136 -6.21 -8.26 -11.76
C PRO A 136 -4.75 -8.53 -12.15
N LYS A 137 -4.46 -9.76 -12.56
CA LYS A 137 -3.14 -10.13 -13.04
C LYS A 137 -2.88 -9.47 -14.40
N ARG A 138 -1.78 -8.73 -14.53
CA ARG A 138 -1.37 -8.07 -15.76
C ARG A 138 -1.35 -9.01 -16.98
N SER A 139 -0.85 -10.24 -16.81
CA SER A 139 -0.77 -11.25 -17.86
C SER A 139 -2.12 -11.68 -18.45
N THR A 140 -3.23 -11.37 -17.77
CA THR A 140 -4.59 -11.64 -18.29
C THR A 140 -4.97 -10.66 -19.39
N TYR A 141 -4.51 -9.42 -19.32
CA TYR A 141 -4.87 -8.33 -20.23
C TYR A 141 -3.79 -8.06 -21.27
N ILE A 142 -2.54 -8.26 -20.89
CA ILE A 142 -1.38 -8.00 -21.74
C ILE A 142 -0.68 -9.33 -21.96
N LYS A 143 -0.86 -9.89 -23.15
CA LYS A 143 -0.19 -11.12 -23.54
C LYS A 143 1.31 -10.85 -23.73
N HIS A 144 2.14 -11.66 -23.09
CA HIS A 144 3.57 -11.69 -23.33
C HIS A 144 3.90 -12.24 -24.72
N PRO A 145 5.15 -12.05 -25.19
CA PRO A 145 5.55 -12.35 -26.56
C PRO A 145 5.16 -13.76 -26.99
N ALA A 146 4.99 -13.90 -28.28
CA ALA A 146 4.52 -15.05 -29.00
C ALA A 146 5.09 -16.37 -28.48
N THR A 147 4.20 -17.25 -28.07
CA THR A 147 4.53 -18.65 -27.77
C THR A 147 4.38 -19.55 -29.01
N SER A 148 3.81 -18.99 -30.09
CA SER A 148 3.61 -19.71 -31.37
C SER A 148 4.02 -18.85 -32.56
N PHE A 149 4.33 -19.53 -33.69
CA PHE A 149 4.63 -18.86 -34.97
C PHE A 149 3.47 -17.97 -35.47
N MET A 150 2.23 -18.36 -35.24
CA MET A 150 1.05 -17.54 -35.57
C MET A 150 0.95 -16.28 -34.69
N ASP A 151 1.30 -16.36 -33.42
CA ASP A 151 1.36 -15.17 -32.54
C ASP A 151 2.46 -14.22 -33.00
N TYR A 152 3.60 -14.75 -33.47
CA TYR A 152 4.68 -13.94 -34.05
C TYR A 152 4.22 -13.19 -35.31
N LEU A 153 3.50 -13.85 -36.18
CA LEU A 153 2.97 -13.22 -37.41
C LEU A 153 1.89 -12.18 -37.13
N THR A 154 1.06 -12.41 -36.10
CA THR A 154 -0.04 -11.50 -35.75
C THR A 154 0.39 -10.36 -34.82
N ASN A 155 1.50 -10.52 -34.08
CA ASN A 155 1.99 -9.52 -33.12
C ASN A 155 3.52 -9.36 -33.19
N PRO A 156 4.10 -9.02 -34.37
CA PRO A 156 5.56 -8.92 -34.50
C PRO A 156 6.18 -7.86 -33.61
N ILE A 157 5.45 -6.76 -33.29
CA ILE A 157 5.93 -5.64 -32.50
C ILE A 157 6.04 -6.02 -31.03
N GLU A 158 5.08 -6.78 -30.48
CA GLU A 158 5.10 -7.20 -29.06
C GLU A 158 6.30 -8.08 -28.73
N ASN A 159 6.83 -8.81 -29.72
CA ASN A 159 8.00 -9.67 -29.56
C ASN A 159 9.32 -8.89 -29.59
N ILE A 160 9.35 -7.71 -30.19
CA ILE A 160 10.54 -6.90 -30.39
C ILE A 160 10.67 -5.87 -29.28
N ILE A 161 9.56 -5.27 -28.86
CA ILE A 161 9.51 -4.26 -27.81
C ILE A 161 9.17 -4.94 -26.47
N GLY A 162 10.11 -5.71 -25.95
CA GLY A 162 9.96 -6.47 -24.70
C GLY A 162 9.75 -5.64 -23.43
N LEU A 163 9.50 -4.33 -23.54
CA LEU A 163 9.27 -3.43 -22.42
C LEU A 163 7.80 -3.36 -22.06
N ASP A 164 7.50 -3.80 -20.86
CA ASP A 164 6.20 -3.64 -20.23
C ASP A 164 6.28 -2.55 -19.16
N PRO A 165 5.91 -1.30 -19.48
CA PRO A 165 6.03 -0.16 -18.56
C PRO A 165 4.95 -0.15 -17.48
N LEU A 166 4.10 -1.18 -17.41
CA LEU A 166 2.97 -1.19 -16.50
C LEU A 166 3.38 -1.61 -15.09
N PRO A 167 3.02 -0.81 -14.07
CA PRO A 167 3.28 -1.16 -12.68
C PRO A 167 2.50 -2.40 -12.24
N ALA A 168 3.05 -3.13 -11.28
CA ALA A 168 2.31 -4.14 -10.52
C ALA A 168 1.41 -3.42 -9.50
N TRP A 169 0.18 -3.11 -9.88
CA TRP A 169 -0.77 -2.35 -9.06
C TRP A 169 -1.08 -3.03 -7.73
N ASP A 170 -1.00 -4.35 -7.68
CA ASP A 170 -1.15 -5.11 -6.45
C ASP A 170 -0.17 -4.65 -5.38
N HIS A 171 1.10 -4.57 -5.71
CA HIS A 171 2.14 -4.08 -4.81
C HIS A 171 1.88 -2.65 -4.32
N TYR A 172 1.57 -1.72 -5.22
CA TYR A 172 1.36 -0.31 -4.84
C TYR A 172 0.07 -0.09 -4.05
N ASN A 173 -0.99 -0.83 -4.38
CA ASN A 173 -2.23 -0.80 -3.60
C ASN A 173 -1.99 -1.38 -2.20
N GLY A 174 -1.20 -2.45 -2.08
CA GLY A 174 -0.78 -3.02 -0.80
C GLY A 174 -0.08 -1.98 0.08
N LEU A 175 0.88 -1.22 -0.46
CA LEU A 175 1.58 -0.17 0.30
C LEU A 175 0.63 0.90 0.86
N VAL A 176 -0.45 1.25 0.13
CA VAL A 176 -1.48 2.18 0.63
C VAL A 176 -2.24 1.56 1.80
N ILE A 177 -2.66 0.31 1.68
CA ILE A 177 -3.42 -0.39 2.72
C ILE A 177 -2.55 -0.65 3.95
N ASP A 178 -1.28 -1.05 3.77
CA ASP A 178 -0.31 -1.23 4.86
C ASP A 178 -0.08 0.08 5.64
N THR A 179 0.03 1.21 4.92
CA THR A 179 0.13 2.53 5.57
C THR A 179 -1.13 2.85 6.37
N ASP A 180 -2.33 2.53 5.85
CA ASP A 180 -3.58 2.72 6.61
C ASP A 180 -3.64 1.79 7.82
N ALA A 181 -3.17 0.55 7.72
CA ALA A 181 -3.06 -0.38 8.85
C ALA A 181 -2.12 0.17 9.93
N HIS A 182 -0.95 0.69 9.55
CA HIS A 182 -0.02 1.35 10.46
C HIS A 182 -0.65 2.58 11.15
N LEU A 183 -1.36 3.44 10.41
CA LEU A 183 -2.07 4.60 10.97
C LEU A 183 -3.15 4.18 11.97
N ARG A 184 -3.91 3.12 11.68
CA ARG A 184 -4.94 2.58 12.58
C ARG A 184 -4.31 2.01 13.84
N LEU A 185 -3.22 1.25 13.72
CA LEU A 185 -2.48 0.70 14.85
C LEU A 185 -1.89 1.79 15.74
N ALA A 186 -1.24 2.80 15.15
CA ALA A 186 -0.69 3.93 15.92
C ALA A 186 -1.81 4.79 16.56
N SER A 187 -2.94 4.97 15.87
CA SER A 187 -4.13 5.61 16.44
C SER A 187 -4.69 4.81 17.61
N LEU A 188 -4.67 3.49 17.51
CA LEU A 188 -5.09 2.58 18.58
C LEU A 188 -4.14 2.66 19.78
N GLN A 189 -2.82 2.75 19.57
CA GLN A 189 -1.86 3.03 20.65
C GLN A 189 -2.20 4.33 21.38
N ALA A 190 -2.44 5.41 20.64
CA ALA A 190 -2.79 6.71 21.22
C ALA A 190 -4.13 6.67 21.98
N TRP A 191 -5.09 5.92 21.48
CA TRP A 191 -6.38 5.72 22.14
C TRP A 191 -6.24 4.89 23.41
N LEU A 192 -5.46 3.81 23.41
CA LEU A 192 -5.17 2.99 24.58
C LEU A 192 -4.45 3.78 25.68
N ARG A 193 -3.57 4.71 25.33
CA ARG A 193 -2.91 5.63 26.28
C ARG A 193 -3.88 6.55 27.00
N ARG A 194 -5.00 6.90 26.40
CA ARG A 194 -6.02 7.79 27.00
C ARG A 194 -6.96 7.08 27.96
N GLY A 195 -7.18 5.79 27.75
CA GLY A 195 -8.21 5.05 28.48
C GLY A 195 -7.76 4.55 29.85
N PRO A 196 -8.68 3.95 30.63
CA PRO A 196 -8.37 3.36 31.90
C PRO A 196 -7.36 2.23 31.77
N GLN A 197 -6.41 2.16 32.71
CA GLN A 197 -5.26 1.25 32.59
C GLN A 197 -5.57 -0.15 33.16
N ASP A 198 -6.65 -0.29 33.90
CA ASP A 198 -7.08 -1.50 34.61
C ASP A 198 -8.07 -2.38 33.85
N ALA A 199 -8.49 -1.92 32.67
CA ALA A 199 -9.44 -2.66 31.82
C ALA A 199 -8.77 -3.70 30.94
N ASP A 200 -9.52 -4.77 30.62
CA ASP A 200 -9.08 -5.80 29.68
C ASP A 200 -8.72 -5.21 28.30
N LEU A 201 -7.49 -5.45 27.87
CA LEU A 201 -6.94 -4.92 26.62
C LEU A 201 -7.76 -5.35 25.41
N LEU A 202 -8.13 -6.63 25.31
CA LEU A 202 -8.86 -7.16 24.17
C LEU A 202 -10.26 -6.55 24.09
N ALA A 203 -10.94 -6.44 25.22
CA ALA A 203 -12.24 -5.77 25.29
C ALA A 203 -12.15 -4.29 24.91
N ARG A 204 -11.06 -3.63 25.26
CA ARG A 204 -10.81 -2.23 24.88
C ARG A 204 -10.60 -2.10 23.38
N ILE A 205 -9.74 -2.92 22.78
CA ILE A 205 -9.48 -2.91 21.34
C ILE A 205 -10.76 -3.14 20.54
N ALA A 206 -11.59 -4.10 20.97
CA ALA A 206 -12.89 -4.35 20.33
C ALA A 206 -13.86 -3.14 20.43
N LYS A 207 -13.73 -2.30 21.45
CA LYS A 207 -14.52 -1.07 21.66
C LYS A 207 -13.96 0.16 20.96
N ALA A 208 -12.78 0.09 20.35
CA ALA A 208 -12.14 1.23 19.71
C ALA A 208 -12.89 1.75 18.47
N GLY A 209 -13.79 0.93 17.93
CA GLY A 209 -14.66 1.24 16.80
C GLY A 209 -14.08 0.84 15.46
N GLN A 210 -14.97 0.62 14.50
CA GLN A 210 -14.63 0.09 13.16
C GLN A 210 -13.57 0.89 12.40
N ARG A 211 -13.43 2.19 12.66
CA ARG A 211 -12.39 3.02 12.04
C ARG A 211 -10.96 2.60 12.42
N LEU A 212 -10.80 1.89 13.55
CA LEU A 212 -9.50 1.40 14.03
C LEU A 212 -9.36 -0.12 13.87
N TYR A 213 -10.30 -0.76 13.19
CA TYR A 213 -10.20 -2.18 12.86
C TYR A 213 -9.21 -2.40 11.71
N ASP A 214 -8.75 -3.62 11.60
CA ASP A 214 -7.85 -4.06 10.55
C ASP A 214 -8.46 -3.78 9.15
N PRO A 215 -7.79 -3.03 8.28
CA PRO A 215 -8.32 -2.72 6.95
C PRO A 215 -8.40 -3.93 6.03
N TYR A 216 -7.68 -5.01 6.32
CA TYR A 216 -7.68 -6.24 5.54
C TYR A 216 -8.85 -7.17 5.88
N THR A 217 -9.16 -7.29 7.17
CA THR A 217 -10.20 -8.22 7.66
C THR A 217 -11.52 -7.54 8.01
N GLY A 218 -11.49 -6.24 8.32
CA GLY A 218 -12.62 -5.52 8.87
C GLY A 218 -12.95 -5.90 10.33
N LEU A 219 -12.08 -6.66 10.99
CA LEU A 219 -12.21 -7.11 12.38
C LEU A 219 -11.29 -6.29 13.29
N PRO A 220 -11.45 -6.35 14.63
CA PRO A 220 -10.51 -5.74 15.56
C PRO A 220 -9.08 -6.21 15.32
N MET A 221 -8.10 -5.30 15.53
CA MET A 221 -6.67 -5.63 15.45
C MET A 221 -6.32 -6.80 16.37
N LEU A 222 -5.42 -7.65 15.91
CA LEU A 222 -4.93 -8.81 16.65
C LEU A 222 -3.91 -8.41 17.72
N VAL A 223 -3.73 -9.26 18.71
CA VAL A 223 -2.81 -9.03 19.84
C VAL A 223 -2.02 -10.28 20.15
N ASN A 224 -0.70 -10.14 20.18
CA ASN A 224 0.17 -11.15 20.75
C ASN A 224 0.74 -10.64 22.09
N LEU A 225 0.12 -11.06 23.20
CA LEU A 225 0.51 -10.65 24.56
C LEU A 225 1.91 -11.15 24.94
N LYS A 226 2.35 -12.31 24.42
CA LYS A 226 3.67 -12.87 24.71
C LYS A 226 4.78 -12.00 24.11
N ARG A 227 4.53 -11.45 22.91
CA ARG A 227 5.46 -10.55 22.22
C ARG A 227 5.24 -9.07 22.60
N GLY A 228 4.15 -8.75 23.28
CA GLY A 228 3.79 -7.38 23.66
C GLY A 228 3.44 -6.49 22.47
N VAL A 229 2.76 -7.04 21.47
CA VAL A 229 2.44 -6.34 20.21
C VAL A 229 0.97 -6.43 19.83
N MET A 230 0.52 -5.43 19.08
CA MET A 230 -0.74 -5.43 18.32
C MET A 230 -0.41 -5.44 16.83
N TYR A 231 -1.25 -6.07 16.02
CA TYR A 231 -0.94 -6.23 14.61
C TYR A 231 -2.18 -6.44 13.71
N SER A 232 -1.98 -6.18 12.45
CA SER A 232 -2.87 -6.51 11.32
C SER A 232 -2.26 -7.69 10.58
N VAL A 233 -3.09 -8.55 10.01
CA VAL A 233 -2.67 -9.71 9.23
C VAL A 233 -1.88 -9.38 7.94
N GLY A 234 -1.74 -8.09 7.60
CA GLY A 234 -1.02 -7.70 6.39
C GLY A 234 -1.72 -8.15 5.10
N HIS A 235 -0.99 -8.04 4.01
CA HIS A 235 -1.53 -8.16 2.65
C HIS A 235 -1.89 -9.59 2.23
N ASP A 236 -1.36 -10.61 2.84
CA ASP A 236 -1.69 -12.00 2.50
C ASP A 236 -2.96 -12.50 3.21
N GLY A 237 -3.49 -11.69 4.15
CA GLY A 237 -4.72 -11.97 4.91
C GLY A 237 -4.60 -13.14 5.88
N LYS A 238 -3.38 -13.58 6.20
CA LYS A 238 -3.13 -14.69 7.11
C LYS A 238 -2.51 -14.19 8.41
N ASP A 239 -2.83 -14.86 9.49
CA ASP A 239 -2.23 -14.60 10.80
C ASP A 239 -0.92 -15.40 10.93
N GLN A 240 0.22 -14.70 10.96
CA GLN A 240 1.53 -15.29 11.20
C GLN A 240 2.08 -14.99 12.60
N ASP A 241 1.18 -14.81 13.57
CA ASP A 241 1.51 -14.61 14.98
C ASP A 241 2.41 -13.38 15.22
N ALA A 242 2.11 -12.30 14.51
CA ALA A 242 2.83 -11.03 14.52
C ALA A 242 4.27 -11.15 13.95
N ASP A 243 4.46 -11.87 12.85
CA ASP A 243 5.72 -11.86 12.12
C ASP A 243 5.90 -10.50 11.38
N PRO A 244 6.91 -9.68 11.75
CA PRO A 244 7.09 -8.36 11.14
C PRO A 244 7.43 -8.37 9.64
N GLN A 245 7.71 -9.54 9.07
CA GLN A 245 7.94 -9.68 7.62
C GLN A 245 6.66 -9.89 6.82
N GLN A 246 5.57 -10.31 7.50
CA GLN A 246 4.30 -10.65 6.89
C GLN A 246 3.16 -9.80 7.44
N ASP A 247 3.18 -9.53 8.75
CA ASP A 247 2.17 -8.78 9.48
C ASP A 247 2.60 -7.34 9.69
N VAL A 248 1.63 -6.42 9.79
CA VAL A 248 1.86 -5.02 10.18
C VAL A 248 1.83 -4.91 11.69
N VAL A 249 2.98 -4.68 12.33
CA VAL A 249 3.15 -4.87 13.77
C VAL A 249 3.53 -3.58 14.51
N VAL A 250 2.91 -3.30 15.65
CA VAL A 250 3.31 -2.23 16.59
C VAL A 250 3.33 -2.74 18.02
N SER A 251 4.19 -2.16 18.86
CA SER A 251 4.24 -2.51 20.29
C SER A 251 3.00 -2.03 21.05
N ILE A 252 2.57 -2.79 22.05
CA ILE A 252 1.53 -2.36 22.98
C ILE A 252 2.09 -1.23 23.85
N PRO A 253 1.32 -0.14 24.10
CA PRO A 253 1.76 0.92 24.99
C PRO A 253 2.05 0.42 26.40
N LEU A 254 3.18 0.86 26.99
CA LEU A 254 3.67 0.39 28.30
C LEU A 254 2.79 0.77 29.51
N ASN A 255 1.79 1.62 29.38
CA ASN A 255 0.81 1.93 30.41
C ASN A 255 -0.28 0.84 30.54
N GLN A 256 0.07 -0.40 30.29
CA GLN A 256 -0.78 -1.54 30.59
C GLN A 256 -0.57 -1.95 32.05
N PRO A 257 -1.59 -2.48 32.74
CA PRO A 257 -1.43 -3.03 34.09
C PRO A 257 -0.27 -4.03 34.11
N ALA A 258 0.56 -3.97 35.16
CA ALA A 258 1.71 -4.86 35.33
C ALA A 258 1.36 -6.36 35.26
N ALA A 259 0.11 -6.71 35.49
CA ALA A 259 -0.42 -8.07 35.41
C ALA A 259 -0.42 -8.63 33.94
N MET A 260 -0.38 -7.77 32.90
CA MET A 260 -0.35 -8.19 31.50
C MET A 260 1.07 -8.36 30.95
N ILE A 261 2.08 -7.85 31.65
CA ILE A 261 3.47 -8.15 31.33
C ILE A 261 3.76 -9.51 31.96
N ALA A 262 3.62 -10.56 31.18
CA ALA A 262 3.94 -11.92 31.65
C ALA A 262 5.34 -11.91 32.30
N LYS A 263 5.41 -12.15 33.60
CA LYS A 263 6.68 -12.38 34.26
C LYS A 263 7.42 -13.47 33.50
N PRO A 264 8.67 -13.25 33.12
CA PRO A 264 9.46 -14.34 32.53
C PRO A 264 9.39 -15.52 33.48
N ALA A 265 9.04 -16.68 32.95
CA ALA A 265 8.97 -17.92 33.74
C ALA A 265 10.29 -18.08 34.49
N PRO A 266 10.27 -18.45 35.80
CA PRO A 266 11.49 -18.65 36.54
C PRO A 266 12.33 -19.70 35.82
N LYS A 267 13.57 -19.35 35.50
CA LYS A 267 14.52 -20.30 34.94
C LYS A 267 14.59 -21.47 35.91
N SER A 268 14.11 -22.64 35.47
CA SER A 268 14.34 -23.90 36.20
C SER A 268 15.86 -24.10 36.32
N LYS A 269 16.30 -24.21 37.58
CA LYS A 269 17.68 -24.58 37.93
C LYS A 269 17.94 -26.04 37.51
#